data_91c30ed4a9f813788ab692fb59e251f7
#
_entry.id   91c30ed4a9f813788ab692fb59e251f7
#
_cell.length_a   1.000
_cell.length_b   1.000
_cell.length_c   1.000
_cell.angle_alpha   90.00
_cell.angle_beta   90.00
_cell.angle_gamma   90.00
#
_symmetry.space_group_name_H-M   'P 1'
#
loop_
_entity.id
_entity.type
_entity.pdbx_description
1 polymer ?
#
loop_
_entity_poly.entity_id
_entity_poly.type
_entity_poly.pdbx_seq_one_letter_code
_entity_poly.pdbx_strand_id
1 'polypeptide(L)'
;IALILPVNFNNPERMMKEADHVREDKFWCPVAHPSPMEPHVCVGQWETFTDKITIWSSSQAPFKLREALAKTLKMDLNNIRVIKMATGGGFGGKLEMLPMDFSACLLSKKAGGLPVKIVLTREEEFTTTRRKHGMIYKVKTGVKKDGTIMAMTGEVLADGGAYCSYGPTVLAAAM
;
A
#
# COMPACT_ATOMS: atom_id res chain seq x y z
N ILE A 1 -13.56 -8.81 -7.49
CA ILE A 1 -12.75 -10.01 -7.83
C ILE A 1 -12.31 -10.59 -6.51
N ALA A 2 -12.81 -11.78 -6.17
CA ALA A 2 -12.31 -12.54 -5.02
C ALA A 2 -11.03 -13.26 -5.45
N LEU A 3 -9.92 -12.98 -4.79
CA LEU A 3 -8.69 -13.75 -4.92
C LEU A 3 -8.71 -14.83 -3.84
N ILE A 4 -8.67 -16.08 -4.24
CA ILE A 4 -8.57 -17.22 -3.33
C ILE A 4 -7.13 -17.73 -3.43
N LEU A 5 -6.37 -17.60 -2.36
CA LEU A 5 -5.01 -18.14 -2.25
C LEU A 5 -5.06 -19.30 -1.24
N PRO A 6 -5.08 -20.56 -1.68
CA PRO A 6 -5.02 -21.67 -0.74
C PRO A 6 -3.62 -21.77 -0.15
N VAL A 7 -3.53 -21.62 1.16
CA VAL A 7 -2.29 -21.89 1.91
C VAL A 7 -2.58 -23.10 2.81
N ASN A 8 -2.01 -24.25 2.47
CA ASN A 8 -2.19 -25.47 3.23
C ASN A 8 -0.84 -25.88 3.87
N PHE A 9 -0.78 -25.82 5.19
CA PHE A 9 0.28 -26.42 5.98
C PHE A 9 -0.25 -27.68 6.66
N ASN A 10 0.35 -28.83 6.42
CA ASN A 10 -0.08 -30.13 6.92
C ASN A 10 -1.53 -30.48 6.48
N ASN A 11 -2.16 -31.46 7.11
CA ASN A 11 -3.57 -31.77 6.88
C ASN A 11 -4.43 -31.13 7.98
N PRO A 12 -4.94 -29.89 7.77
CA PRO A 12 -5.65 -29.15 8.82
C PRO A 12 -6.94 -29.85 9.25
N GLU A 13 -7.61 -30.55 8.32
CA GLU A 13 -8.84 -31.28 8.64
C GLU A 13 -8.62 -32.44 9.61
N ARG A 14 -7.51 -33.17 9.44
CA ARG A 14 -7.11 -34.24 10.33
C ARG A 14 -6.75 -33.68 11.70
N MET A 15 -5.92 -32.65 11.73
CA MET A 15 -5.43 -32.04 12.97
C MET A 15 -6.56 -31.37 13.77
N MET A 16 -7.59 -30.84 13.08
CA MET A 16 -8.81 -30.32 13.72
C MET A 16 -9.60 -31.43 14.45
N LYS A 17 -9.63 -32.66 13.89
CA LYS A 17 -10.29 -33.79 14.53
C LYS A 17 -9.53 -34.31 15.76
N GLU A 18 -8.23 -34.09 15.80
CA GLU A 18 -7.35 -34.47 16.91
C GLU A 18 -7.24 -33.40 18.00
N ALA A 19 -7.84 -32.23 17.78
CA ALA A 19 -7.85 -31.11 18.73
C ALA A 19 -8.86 -31.39 19.86
N ASP A 20 -8.52 -31.00 21.09
CA ASP A 20 -9.41 -31.11 22.24
C ASP A 20 -10.55 -30.08 22.21
N HIS A 21 -10.26 -28.89 21.64
CA HIS A 21 -11.22 -27.80 21.48
C HIS A 21 -11.07 -27.21 20.08
N VAL A 22 -12.22 -26.97 19.44
CA VAL A 22 -12.29 -26.28 18.14
C VAL A 22 -13.23 -25.09 18.28
N ARG A 23 -12.76 -23.94 17.82
CA ARG A 23 -13.53 -22.69 17.85
C ARG A 23 -13.58 -22.07 16.47
N GLU A 24 -14.72 -21.53 16.11
CA GLU A 24 -14.92 -20.73 14.89
C GLU A 24 -15.24 -19.29 15.28
N ASP A 25 -14.50 -18.35 14.71
CA ASP A 25 -14.65 -16.93 14.97
C ASP A 25 -14.80 -16.13 13.67
N LYS A 26 -15.56 -15.05 13.75
CA LYS A 26 -15.69 -14.08 12.67
C LYS A 26 -15.28 -12.71 13.19
N PHE A 27 -14.28 -12.11 12.53
CA PHE A 27 -13.82 -10.77 12.84
C PHE A 27 -14.12 -9.83 11.69
N TRP A 28 -14.44 -8.60 12.01
CA TRP A 28 -14.65 -7.55 11.05
C TRP A 28 -13.69 -6.39 11.32
N CYS A 29 -12.91 -6.01 10.30
CA CYS A 29 -12.04 -4.85 10.32
C CYS A 29 -12.65 -3.81 9.37
N PRO A 30 -13.07 -2.65 9.87
CA PRO A 30 -13.60 -1.59 9.02
C PRO A 30 -12.51 -0.97 8.13
N VAL A 31 -12.95 -0.30 7.08
CA VAL A 31 -12.08 0.58 6.29
C VAL A 31 -11.50 1.66 7.21
N ALA A 32 -10.20 1.88 7.15
CA ALA A 32 -9.53 2.90 7.93
C ALA A 32 -8.50 3.67 7.09
N HIS A 33 -8.33 4.96 7.38
CA HIS A 33 -7.26 5.75 6.78
C HIS A 33 -5.97 5.58 7.59
N PRO A 34 -4.77 5.45 6.95
CA PRO A 34 -3.50 5.35 7.66
C PRO A 34 -3.15 6.57 8.52
N SER A 35 -3.65 7.73 8.12
CA SER A 35 -3.55 9.01 8.83
C SER A 35 -2.13 9.33 9.32
N PRO A 36 -1.10 9.34 8.45
CA PRO A 36 0.24 9.71 8.87
C PRO A 36 0.25 11.16 9.37
N MET A 37 1.08 11.45 10.39
CA MET A 37 1.18 12.81 10.92
C MET A 37 1.69 13.78 9.86
N GLU A 38 2.66 13.37 9.06
CA GLU A 38 3.10 14.09 7.87
C GLU A 38 2.17 13.74 6.69
N PRO A 39 1.40 14.68 6.12
CA PRO A 39 0.68 14.47 4.87
C PRO A 39 1.64 14.15 3.72
N HIS A 40 1.10 13.73 2.58
CA HIS A 40 1.94 13.57 1.39
C HIS A 40 2.56 14.91 0.97
N VAL A 41 3.84 14.87 0.67
CA VAL A 41 4.62 16.01 0.22
C VAL A 41 5.66 15.58 -0.80
N CYS A 42 5.81 16.39 -1.84
CA CYS A 42 6.88 16.25 -2.81
C CYS A 42 7.38 17.61 -3.29
N VAL A 43 8.62 17.62 -3.80
CA VAL A 43 9.20 18.71 -4.57
C VAL A 43 9.68 18.12 -5.89
N GLY A 44 9.12 18.58 -7.00
CA GLY A 44 9.56 18.21 -8.35
C GLY A 44 10.40 19.30 -8.98
N GLN A 45 11.47 18.91 -9.64
CA GLN A 45 12.30 19.80 -10.45
C GLN A 45 12.57 19.15 -11.82
N TRP A 46 12.26 19.88 -12.87
CA TRP A 46 12.53 19.50 -14.25
C TRP A 46 13.68 20.34 -14.81
N GLU A 47 14.78 19.70 -15.07
CA GLU A 47 15.92 20.33 -15.74
C GLU A 47 15.59 20.45 -17.24
N THR A 48 15.16 21.62 -17.67
CA THR A 48 14.67 21.84 -19.05
C THR A 48 15.73 21.67 -20.12
N PHE A 49 17.00 21.89 -19.78
CA PHE A 49 18.11 21.77 -20.73
C PHE A 49 18.52 20.30 -20.99
N THR A 50 18.53 19.47 -19.96
CA THR A 50 18.92 18.05 -20.04
C THR A 50 17.74 17.10 -20.14
N ASP A 51 16.52 17.62 -20.03
CA ASP A 51 15.25 16.87 -19.96
C ASP A 51 15.26 15.80 -18.85
N LYS A 52 15.86 16.14 -17.70
CA LYS A 52 15.93 15.28 -16.51
C LYS A 52 15.02 15.76 -15.40
N ILE A 53 14.55 14.81 -14.59
CA ILE A 53 13.71 15.08 -13.43
C ILE A 53 14.42 14.66 -12.16
N THR A 54 14.39 15.53 -11.15
CA THR A 54 14.65 15.17 -9.77
C THR A 54 13.40 15.43 -8.95
N ILE A 55 12.97 14.43 -8.19
CA ILE A 55 11.85 14.55 -7.25
C ILE A 55 12.28 14.13 -5.85
N TRP A 56 12.04 15.00 -4.88
CA TRP A 56 12.16 14.72 -3.45
C TRP A 56 10.76 14.40 -2.93
N SER A 57 10.58 13.22 -2.37
CA SER A 57 9.25 12.76 -1.95
C SER A 57 9.31 12.01 -0.61
N SER A 58 8.25 12.16 0.19
CA SER A 58 8.04 11.37 1.40
C SER A 58 7.54 9.95 1.11
N SER A 59 7.91 9.39 -0.04
CA SER A 59 7.49 8.04 -0.47
C SER A 59 8.15 6.93 0.34
N GLN A 60 7.39 5.86 0.61
CA GLN A 60 7.91 4.61 1.17
C GLN A 60 8.62 3.74 0.12
N ALA A 61 8.34 3.95 -1.18
CA ALA A 61 8.81 3.11 -2.28
C ALA A 61 9.41 3.95 -3.42
N PRO A 62 10.61 4.55 -3.22
CA PRO A 62 11.20 5.48 -4.18
C PRO A 62 11.47 4.85 -5.55
N PHE A 63 11.81 3.57 -5.62
CA PHE A 63 12.03 2.88 -6.89
C PHE A 63 10.72 2.70 -7.69
N LYS A 64 9.63 2.34 -7.01
CA LYS A 64 8.31 2.23 -7.65
C LYS A 64 7.77 3.59 -8.10
N LEU A 65 8.02 4.63 -7.32
CA LEU A 65 7.71 6.00 -7.71
C LEU A 65 8.48 6.40 -9.00
N ARG A 66 9.76 6.04 -9.08
CA ARG A 66 10.59 6.28 -10.26
C ARG A 66 10.04 5.58 -11.51
N GLU A 67 9.71 4.30 -11.39
CA GLU A 67 9.10 3.49 -12.47
C GLU A 67 7.76 4.07 -12.92
N ALA A 68 6.92 4.46 -11.97
CA ALA A 68 5.62 5.04 -12.25
C ALA A 68 5.73 6.40 -12.97
N LEU A 69 6.66 7.26 -12.53
CA LEU A 69 6.96 8.53 -13.21
C LEU A 69 7.46 8.30 -14.63
N ALA A 70 8.40 7.37 -14.85
CA ALA A 70 8.92 7.03 -16.17
C ALA A 70 7.81 6.60 -17.11
N LYS A 71 6.95 5.70 -16.66
CA LYS A 71 5.80 5.20 -17.44
C LYS A 71 4.79 6.30 -17.76
N THR A 72 4.45 7.13 -16.75
CA THR A 72 3.42 8.18 -16.90
C THR A 72 3.88 9.31 -17.79
N LEU A 73 5.13 9.74 -17.63
CA LEU A 73 5.73 10.83 -18.40
C LEU A 73 6.37 10.37 -19.71
N LYS A 74 6.37 9.04 -19.97
CA LYS A 74 7.01 8.41 -21.15
C LYS A 74 8.48 8.81 -21.29
N MET A 75 9.21 8.78 -20.18
CA MET A 75 10.62 9.13 -20.07
C MET A 75 11.47 7.90 -19.79
N ASP A 76 12.76 7.94 -20.19
CA ASP A 76 13.73 6.95 -19.76
C ASP A 76 13.98 7.01 -18.24
N LEU A 77 14.08 5.84 -17.62
CA LEU A 77 14.39 5.73 -16.19
C LEU A 77 15.67 6.48 -15.80
N ASN A 78 16.68 6.53 -16.69
CA ASN A 78 17.94 7.21 -16.45
C ASN A 78 17.81 8.75 -16.35
N ASN A 79 16.71 9.30 -16.84
CA ASN A 79 16.40 10.72 -16.76
C ASN A 79 15.59 11.09 -15.50
N ILE A 80 15.28 10.12 -14.63
CA ILE A 80 14.49 10.35 -13.43
C ILE A 80 15.28 9.95 -12.19
N ARG A 81 15.45 10.90 -11.28
CA ARG A 81 16.04 10.70 -9.96
C ARG A 81 14.97 10.92 -8.88
N VAL A 82 14.75 9.92 -8.05
CA VAL A 82 13.89 10.02 -6.88
C VAL A 82 14.75 10.02 -5.62
N ILE A 83 14.59 11.05 -4.80
CA ILE A 83 15.27 11.20 -3.52
C ILE A 83 14.24 11.00 -2.43
N LYS A 84 14.37 9.90 -1.69
CA LYS A 84 13.54 9.64 -0.53
C LYS A 84 13.95 10.56 0.60
N MET A 85 13.01 11.36 1.08
CA MET A 85 13.17 12.20 2.26
C MET A 85 12.84 11.42 3.54
N ALA A 86 13.23 11.96 4.70
CA ALA A 86 12.71 11.49 5.98
C ALA A 86 11.19 11.53 5.95
N THR A 87 10.56 10.42 6.32
CA THR A 87 9.12 10.24 6.19
C THR A 87 8.46 10.23 7.56
N GLY A 88 7.57 11.18 7.82
CA GLY A 88 6.82 11.32 9.08
C GLY A 88 5.61 10.39 9.18
N GLY A 89 5.84 9.09 8.91
CA GLY A 89 4.83 8.05 8.85
C GLY A 89 4.34 7.78 7.43
N GLY A 90 3.90 6.53 7.19
CA GLY A 90 3.36 6.14 5.89
C GLY A 90 2.35 5.00 6.02
N PHE A 91 2.65 3.96 6.82
CA PHE A 91 1.74 2.85 7.18
C PHE A 91 1.08 2.19 5.97
N GLY A 92 1.80 2.15 4.83
CA GLY A 92 1.28 1.66 3.55
C GLY A 92 0.59 2.73 2.68
N GLY A 93 0.27 3.91 3.21
CA GLY A 93 -0.36 4.99 2.46
C GLY A 93 0.55 5.66 1.44
N LYS A 94 1.87 5.67 1.68
CA LYS A 94 2.87 6.34 0.82
C LYS A 94 3.66 5.37 -0.08
N LEU A 95 3.05 4.25 -0.47
CA LEU A 95 3.67 3.23 -1.34
C LEU A 95 3.54 3.53 -2.83
N GLU A 96 2.56 4.33 -3.22
CA GLU A 96 2.24 4.59 -4.62
C GLU A 96 2.54 6.02 -5.01
N MET A 97 2.69 6.21 -6.33
CA MET A 97 2.67 7.53 -6.94
C MET A 97 1.25 8.11 -6.88
N LEU A 98 1.12 9.33 -6.39
CA LEU A 98 -0.11 10.10 -6.48
C LEU A 98 -0.05 11.09 -7.65
N PRO A 99 -1.22 11.62 -8.09
CA PRO A 99 -1.27 12.66 -9.12
C PRO A 99 -0.37 13.86 -8.81
N MET A 100 -0.18 14.20 -7.53
CA MET A 100 0.67 15.31 -7.10
C MET A 100 2.14 15.14 -7.49
N ASP A 101 2.66 13.91 -7.52
CA ASP A 101 4.08 13.65 -7.79
C ASP A 101 4.46 14.04 -9.23
N PHE A 102 3.65 13.58 -10.22
CA PHE A 102 3.91 13.96 -11.60
C PHE A 102 3.48 15.40 -11.89
N SER A 103 2.45 15.92 -11.21
CA SER A 103 2.02 17.30 -11.36
C SER A 103 3.11 18.29 -10.92
N ALA A 104 3.81 18.01 -9.81
CA ALA A 104 4.94 18.82 -9.37
C ALA A 104 6.05 18.88 -10.44
N CYS A 105 6.35 17.77 -11.10
CA CYS A 105 7.33 17.71 -12.17
C CYS A 105 6.88 18.50 -13.41
N LEU A 106 5.63 18.34 -13.84
CA LEU A 106 5.08 19.05 -15.00
C LEU A 106 4.95 20.55 -14.76
N LEU A 107 4.56 20.96 -13.56
CA LEU A 107 4.49 22.36 -13.18
C LEU A 107 5.89 22.99 -13.15
N SER A 108 6.90 22.24 -12.68
CA SER A 108 8.30 22.69 -12.76
C SER A 108 8.74 22.91 -14.20
N LYS A 109 8.42 22.00 -15.12
CA LYS A 109 8.69 22.18 -16.55
C LYS A 109 8.07 23.46 -17.10
N LYS A 110 6.79 23.70 -16.78
CA LYS A 110 6.06 24.91 -17.18
C LYS A 110 6.64 26.19 -16.54
N ALA A 111 7.17 26.08 -15.34
CA ALA A 111 7.83 27.18 -14.64
C ALA A 111 9.30 27.41 -15.04
N GLY A 112 9.72 26.87 -16.19
CA GLY A 112 11.08 27.06 -16.70
C GLY A 112 12.15 26.30 -15.90
N GLY A 113 11.79 25.22 -15.19
CA GLY A 113 12.71 24.38 -14.41
C GLY A 113 12.83 24.77 -12.93
N LEU A 114 12.07 25.75 -12.48
CA LEU A 114 12.02 26.09 -11.05
C LEU A 114 11.42 24.92 -10.25
N PRO A 115 11.95 24.62 -9.05
CA PRO A 115 11.41 23.57 -8.22
C PRO A 115 9.99 23.92 -7.75
N VAL A 116 9.08 22.94 -7.83
CA VAL A 116 7.68 23.10 -7.41
C VAL A 116 7.38 22.13 -6.26
N LYS A 117 6.96 22.70 -5.12
CA LYS A 117 6.54 21.94 -3.95
C LYS A 117 5.02 21.80 -3.93
N ILE A 118 4.54 20.57 -3.69
CA ILE A 118 3.13 20.27 -3.41
C ILE A 118 3.06 19.59 -2.05
N VAL A 119 2.15 20.07 -1.21
CA VAL A 119 1.85 19.52 0.12
C VAL A 119 0.35 19.35 0.20
N LEU A 120 -0.12 18.15 0.50
CA LEU A 120 -1.55 17.95 0.75
C LEU A 120 -1.95 18.57 2.09
N THR A 121 -3.10 19.21 2.11
CA THR A 121 -3.76 19.55 3.38
C THR A 121 -4.23 18.26 4.07
N ARG A 122 -4.62 18.34 5.34
CA ARG A 122 -5.15 17.18 6.05
C ARG A 122 -6.47 16.67 5.42
N GLU A 123 -7.28 17.56 4.91
CA GLU A 123 -8.53 17.21 4.21
C GLU A 123 -8.25 16.50 2.88
N GLU A 124 -7.32 17.02 2.09
CA GLU A 124 -6.88 16.37 0.85
C GLU A 124 -6.24 15.01 1.13
N GLU A 125 -5.44 14.87 2.20
CA GLU A 125 -4.88 13.59 2.62
C GLU A 125 -5.98 12.54 2.84
N PHE A 126 -7.08 12.88 3.51
CA PHE A 126 -8.19 11.96 3.77
C PHE A 126 -9.04 11.66 2.54
N THR A 127 -9.17 12.61 1.62
CA THR A 127 -10.09 12.49 0.48
C THR A 127 -9.43 11.94 -0.79
N THR A 128 -8.11 12.13 -0.96
CA THR A 128 -7.41 11.81 -2.21
C THR A 128 -6.40 10.68 -2.10
N THR A 129 -6.06 10.25 -0.88
CA THR A 129 -5.08 9.20 -0.67
C THR A 129 -5.72 7.84 -0.34
N ARG A 130 -4.89 6.83 -0.17
CA ARG A 130 -5.38 5.46 0.01
C ARG A 130 -5.84 5.16 1.42
N ARG A 131 -6.87 4.33 1.48
CA ARG A 131 -7.39 3.73 2.71
C ARG A 131 -6.93 2.28 2.84
N LYS A 132 -6.90 1.75 4.06
CA LYS A 132 -6.78 0.33 4.35
C LYS A 132 -8.10 -0.35 3.96
N HIS A 133 -7.99 -1.55 3.40
CA HIS A 133 -9.15 -2.33 2.98
C HIS A 133 -9.98 -2.76 4.19
N GLY A 134 -11.30 -2.68 4.08
CA GLY A 134 -12.20 -3.38 4.98
C GLY A 134 -12.07 -4.89 4.77
N MET A 135 -12.04 -5.66 5.85
CA MET A 135 -11.86 -7.11 5.78
C MET A 135 -12.80 -7.85 6.72
N ILE A 136 -13.22 -9.02 6.28
CA ILE A 136 -13.92 -9.99 7.11
C ILE A 136 -13.03 -11.24 7.18
N TYR A 137 -12.71 -11.66 8.39
CA TYR A 137 -11.95 -12.88 8.67
C TYR A 137 -12.91 -13.91 9.26
N LYS A 138 -12.94 -15.12 8.72
CA LYS A 138 -13.54 -16.30 9.33
C LYS A 138 -12.38 -17.23 9.67
N VAL A 139 -12.18 -17.51 10.93
CA VAL A 139 -11.06 -18.31 11.42
C VAL A 139 -11.57 -19.48 12.22
N LYS A 140 -11.04 -20.68 11.93
CA LYS A 140 -11.30 -21.89 12.69
C LYS A 140 -9.98 -22.36 13.28
N THR A 141 -9.93 -22.47 14.62
CA THR A 141 -8.72 -22.83 15.36
C THR A 141 -8.97 -24.07 16.20
N GLY A 142 -8.11 -25.07 16.07
CA GLY A 142 -8.09 -26.25 16.91
C GLY A 142 -6.92 -26.24 17.87
N VAL A 143 -7.20 -26.44 19.17
CA VAL A 143 -6.18 -26.41 20.24
C VAL A 143 -6.27 -27.63 21.16
N LYS A 144 -5.17 -28.00 21.77
CA LYS A 144 -5.13 -28.96 22.87
C LYS A 144 -5.45 -28.32 24.23
N LYS A 145 -5.72 -29.12 25.25
CA LYS A 145 -5.98 -28.64 26.63
C LYS A 145 -4.83 -27.83 27.22
N ASP A 146 -3.61 -28.09 26.80
CA ASP A 146 -2.41 -27.37 27.24
C ASP A 146 -2.20 -26.04 26.49
N GLY A 147 -3.09 -25.68 25.56
CA GLY A 147 -3.02 -24.47 24.74
C GLY A 147 -2.21 -24.63 23.44
N THR A 148 -1.71 -25.82 23.14
CA THR A 148 -0.99 -26.08 21.85
C THR A 148 -1.94 -25.92 20.68
N ILE A 149 -1.60 -25.03 19.74
CA ILE A 149 -2.36 -24.85 18.49
C ILE A 149 -2.06 -26.05 17.57
N MET A 150 -3.08 -26.80 17.24
CA MET A 150 -2.99 -27.98 16.37
C MET A 150 -3.17 -27.63 14.91
N ALA A 151 -4.18 -26.82 14.61
CA ALA A 151 -4.48 -26.35 13.27
C ALA A 151 -5.21 -25.01 13.31
N MET A 152 -5.02 -24.25 12.24
CA MET A 152 -5.79 -23.03 11.98
C MET A 152 -6.14 -22.97 10.50
N THR A 153 -7.41 -22.74 10.20
CA THR A 153 -7.89 -22.47 8.83
C THR A 153 -8.60 -21.13 8.81
N GLY A 154 -8.54 -20.43 7.68
CA GLY A 154 -9.15 -19.12 7.59
C GLY A 154 -9.63 -18.80 6.18
N GLU A 155 -10.66 -17.97 6.13
CA GLU A 155 -11.15 -17.30 4.93
C GLU A 155 -11.08 -15.79 5.17
N VAL A 156 -10.49 -15.07 4.23
CA VAL A 156 -10.41 -13.60 4.29
C VAL A 156 -11.15 -13.02 3.09
N LEU A 157 -12.15 -12.20 3.37
CA LEU A 157 -12.84 -11.41 2.36
C LEU A 157 -12.42 -9.96 2.50
N ALA A 158 -11.77 -9.41 1.48
CA ALA A 158 -11.32 -8.03 1.47
C ALA A 158 -12.13 -7.19 0.47
N ASP A 159 -12.53 -5.99 0.88
CA ASP A 159 -13.15 -5.01 0.00
C ASP A 159 -12.07 -4.24 -0.77
N GLY A 160 -11.85 -4.62 -2.03
CA GLY A 160 -10.86 -3.99 -2.90
C GLY A 160 -11.31 -2.69 -3.54
N GLY A 161 -12.60 -2.38 -3.52
CA GLY A 161 -13.18 -1.22 -4.21
C GLY A 161 -12.93 -1.24 -5.72
N ALA A 162 -13.08 -0.08 -6.37
CA ALA A 162 -12.93 0.08 -7.83
C ALA A 162 -11.46 0.04 -8.28
N TYR A 163 -10.53 0.49 -7.44
CA TYR A 163 -9.10 0.58 -7.74
C TYR A 163 -8.31 -0.33 -6.79
N CYS A 164 -8.12 -1.56 -7.23
CA CYS A 164 -7.58 -2.65 -6.41
C CYS A 164 -6.12 -2.43 -5.96
N SER A 165 -5.29 -1.79 -6.78
CA SER A 165 -3.88 -1.47 -6.50
C SER A 165 -3.11 -2.60 -5.78
N TYR A 166 -2.67 -2.37 -4.53
CA TYR A 166 -1.99 -3.37 -3.70
C TYR A 166 -2.95 -4.36 -3.00
N GLY A 167 -4.25 -4.32 -3.27
CA GLY A 167 -5.24 -5.21 -2.65
C GLY A 167 -4.85 -6.69 -2.66
N PRO A 168 -4.45 -7.30 -3.80
CA PRO A 168 -4.02 -8.69 -3.84
C PRO A 168 -2.80 -8.98 -2.95
N THR A 169 -1.82 -8.07 -2.92
CA THR A 169 -0.63 -8.21 -2.08
C THR A 169 -0.98 -8.09 -0.59
N VAL A 170 -1.87 -7.16 -0.24
CA VAL A 170 -2.35 -6.99 1.14
C VAL A 170 -3.13 -8.23 1.59
N LEU A 171 -3.99 -8.78 0.71
CA LEU A 171 -4.75 -10.00 0.99
C LEU A 171 -3.81 -11.19 1.19
N ALA A 172 -2.79 -11.36 0.35
CA ALA A 172 -1.78 -12.41 0.50
C ALA A 172 -0.98 -12.30 1.81
N ALA A 173 -0.75 -11.07 2.29
CA ALA A 173 -0.06 -10.84 3.56
C ALA A 173 -0.97 -10.98 4.80
N ALA A 174 -2.29 -11.03 4.61
CA ALA A 174 -3.28 -11.19 5.68
C ALA A 174 -3.60 -12.67 6.00
N MET A 175 -3.08 -13.59 5.20
CA MET A 175 -3.19 -15.05 5.36
C MET A 175 -1.89 -15.65 5.87
#